data_96b3a4253e8f520b4caacfcb41da586d
#
_entry.id   96b3a4253e8f520b4caacfcb41da586d
#
_cell.length_a   1.000
_cell.length_b   1.000
_cell.length_c   1.000
_cell.angle_alpha   90.00
_cell.angle_beta   90.00
_cell.angle_gamma   90.00
#
_symmetry.space_group_name_H-M   'P 1'
#
loop_
_entity.id
_entity.type
_entity.pdbx_description
1 polymer ?
#
loop_
_entity_poly.entity_id
_entity_poly.type
_entity_poly.pdbx_seq_one_letter_code
_entity_poly.pdbx_strand_id
1 'polypeptide(L)'
;MTVPYIPGCLAFREVPFFLKVYETVDTDVDVWFFDGNGYLHPRHMGLATHAGIIINKPTVGVAKSYLKINNIEFCMPDIEQYAYTDIKIDDEIYGRVLRTHSGVKPIFLSIGNKIDLDTAMQVTNALVTKESHIPLPTRLADIMTHEVRKEYT
;
A
#
# COMPACT_ATOMS: atom_id res chain seq x y z
N MET A 1 12.56 15.65 -16.89
CA MET A 1 11.85 16.60 -15.99
C MET A 1 11.74 15.90 -14.64
N THR A 2 12.45 16.38 -13.64
CA THR A 2 12.40 15.81 -12.27
C THR A 2 11.25 16.44 -11.53
N VAL A 3 10.18 15.67 -11.33
CA VAL A 3 9.06 16.11 -10.48
C VAL A 3 9.54 16.08 -9.03
N PRO A 4 9.48 17.19 -8.28
CA PRO A 4 9.92 17.20 -6.89
C PRO A 4 9.03 16.30 -6.02
N TYR A 5 9.60 15.74 -4.96
CA TYR A 5 8.80 15.01 -3.96
C TYR A 5 7.97 16.01 -3.16
N ILE A 6 6.65 15.86 -3.24
CA ILE A 6 5.68 16.65 -2.45
C ILE A 6 4.84 15.63 -1.67
N PRO A 7 4.81 15.69 -0.34
CA PRO A 7 3.95 14.83 0.48
C PRO A 7 2.49 14.90 0.01
N GLY A 8 1.84 13.75 -0.15
CA GLY A 8 0.49 13.65 -0.67
C GLY A 8 0.36 13.84 -2.20
N CYS A 9 1.47 13.91 -2.94
CA CYS A 9 1.48 13.98 -4.41
C CYS A 9 2.37 12.90 -5.05
N LEU A 10 2.69 11.85 -4.31
CA LEU A 10 3.58 10.77 -4.75
C LEU A 10 3.12 10.13 -6.06
N ALA A 11 1.81 9.94 -6.22
CA ALA A 11 1.23 9.31 -7.40
C ALA A 11 1.59 10.01 -8.71
N PHE A 12 1.64 11.34 -8.73
CA PHE A 12 2.03 12.10 -9.94
C PHE A 12 3.46 11.83 -10.39
N ARG A 13 4.31 11.43 -9.46
CA ARG A 13 5.70 11.08 -9.73
C ARG A 13 5.85 9.60 -10.12
N GLU A 14 5.18 8.69 -9.42
CA GLU A 14 5.42 7.26 -9.52
C GLU A 14 4.54 6.57 -10.57
N VAL A 15 3.30 7.00 -10.76
CA VAL A 15 2.36 6.36 -11.72
C VAL A 15 2.89 6.34 -13.16
N PRO A 16 3.53 7.39 -13.71
CA PRO A 16 4.06 7.33 -15.07
C PRO A 16 5.13 6.24 -15.27
N PHE A 17 5.94 5.95 -14.24
CA PHE A 17 6.92 4.88 -14.29
C PHE A 17 6.25 3.52 -14.13
N PHE A 18 5.31 3.41 -13.20
CA PHE A 18 4.51 2.21 -13.03
C PHE A 18 3.81 1.80 -14.33
N LEU A 19 3.20 2.72 -15.06
CA LEU A 19 2.50 2.41 -16.31
C LEU A 19 3.44 1.81 -17.36
N LYS A 20 4.69 2.28 -17.43
CA LYS A 20 5.69 1.67 -18.32
C LYS A 20 6.01 0.23 -17.94
N VAL A 21 6.07 -0.08 -16.65
CA VAL A 21 6.24 -1.46 -16.17
C VAL A 21 4.97 -2.27 -16.43
N TYR A 22 3.80 -1.69 -16.16
CA TYR A 22 2.51 -2.34 -16.39
C TYR A 22 2.34 -2.80 -17.85
N GLU A 23 2.76 -2.00 -18.82
CA GLU A 23 2.71 -2.33 -20.25
C GLU A 23 3.59 -3.54 -20.62
N THR A 24 4.56 -3.90 -19.81
CA THR A 24 5.43 -5.07 -20.03
C THR A 24 4.91 -6.36 -19.38
N VAL A 25 3.85 -6.29 -18.59
CA VAL A 25 3.25 -7.45 -17.93
C VAL A 25 2.26 -8.10 -18.89
N ASP A 26 2.55 -9.31 -19.30
CA ASP A 26 1.74 -10.13 -20.21
C ASP A 26 0.82 -11.14 -19.51
N THR A 27 0.88 -11.17 -18.18
CA THR A 27 0.10 -12.08 -17.33
C THR A 27 -1.12 -11.36 -16.76
N ASP A 28 -2.28 -12.02 -16.73
CA ASP A 28 -3.45 -11.47 -16.03
C ASP A 28 -3.22 -11.50 -14.52
N VAL A 29 -3.30 -10.34 -13.90
CA VAL A 29 -3.05 -10.15 -12.48
C VAL A 29 -4.37 -9.79 -11.80
N ASP A 30 -4.75 -10.56 -10.78
CA ASP A 30 -6.00 -10.37 -10.04
C ASP A 30 -5.96 -9.13 -9.15
N VAL A 31 -4.83 -8.90 -8.45
CA VAL A 31 -4.67 -7.78 -7.50
C VAL A 31 -3.26 -7.20 -7.58
N TRP A 32 -3.16 -5.89 -7.63
CA TRP A 32 -1.91 -5.14 -7.61
C TRP A 32 -1.64 -4.54 -6.24
N PHE A 33 -0.46 -4.79 -5.69
CA PHE A 33 0.00 -4.23 -4.42
C PHE A 33 0.99 -3.09 -4.65
N PHE A 34 0.76 -1.98 -3.94
CA PHE A 34 1.64 -0.82 -4.00
C PHE A 34 2.27 -0.54 -2.64
N ASP A 35 3.59 -0.28 -2.61
CA ASP A 35 4.28 0.24 -1.42
C ASP A 35 3.92 1.72 -1.27
N GLY A 36 2.79 1.97 -0.64
CA GLY A 36 2.22 3.30 -0.46
C GLY A 36 0.73 3.24 -0.11
N ASN A 37 0.13 4.41 0.02
CA ASN A 37 -1.28 4.51 0.39
C ASN A 37 -2.21 4.40 -0.83
N GLY A 38 -3.41 3.88 -0.59
CA GLY A 38 -4.56 3.98 -1.46
C GLY A 38 -5.53 5.05 -0.97
N TYR A 39 -6.70 4.62 -0.51
CA TYR A 39 -7.75 5.49 0.04
C TYR A 39 -7.34 6.22 1.32
N LEU A 40 -6.40 5.66 2.09
CA LEU A 40 -5.79 6.32 3.27
C LEU A 40 -4.92 7.50 2.83
N HIS A 41 -5.58 8.58 2.44
CA HIS A 41 -4.96 9.77 1.87
C HIS A 41 -5.89 10.98 2.07
N PRO A 42 -5.38 12.22 2.27
CA PRO A 42 -6.22 13.40 2.49
C PRO A 42 -7.27 13.68 1.39
N ARG A 43 -7.02 13.19 0.19
CA ARG A 43 -7.89 13.32 -0.98
C ARG A 43 -8.39 11.97 -1.49
N HIS A 44 -8.31 10.92 -0.70
CA HIS A 44 -8.61 9.52 -1.10
C HIS A 44 -7.87 9.04 -2.36
N MET A 45 -6.83 9.74 -2.75
CA MET A 45 -6.13 9.55 -4.02
C MET A 45 -4.63 9.30 -3.78
N GLY A 46 -4.32 8.27 -2.99
CA GLY A 46 -2.95 7.77 -2.84
C GLY A 46 -2.49 7.00 -4.08
N LEU A 47 -1.26 6.51 -4.04
CA LEU A 47 -0.62 5.84 -5.18
C LEU A 47 -1.45 4.65 -5.71
N ALA A 48 -1.90 3.76 -4.81
CA ALA A 48 -2.67 2.58 -5.20
C ALA A 48 -4.03 2.94 -5.81
N THR A 49 -4.72 3.96 -5.28
CA THR A 49 -5.99 4.43 -5.84
C THR A 49 -5.78 5.03 -7.22
N HIS A 50 -4.81 5.92 -7.36
CA HIS A 50 -4.54 6.60 -8.63
C HIS A 50 -4.15 5.61 -9.73
N ALA A 51 -3.21 4.71 -9.45
CA ALA A 51 -2.82 3.65 -10.37
C ALA A 51 -3.99 2.73 -10.71
N GLY A 52 -4.74 2.28 -9.71
CA GLY A 52 -5.88 1.36 -9.88
C GLY A 52 -7.00 1.91 -10.74
N ILE A 53 -7.30 3.20 -10.65
CA ILE A 53 -8.28 3.87 -11.52
C ILE A 53 -7.79 3.87 -12.97
N ILE A 54 -6.52 4.19 -13.21
CA ILE A 54 -5.96 4.27 -14.56
C ILE A 54 -5.93 2.90 -15.24
N ILE A 55 -5.44 1.86 -14.55
CA ILE A 55 -5.37 0.51 -15.11
C ILE A 55 -6.69 -0.26 -15.03
N ASN A 56 -7.69 0.29 -14.32
CA ASN A 56 -9.02 -0.30 -14.11
C ASN A 56 -8.99 -1.71 -13.49
N LYS A 57 -8.04 -1.98 -12.58
CA LYS A 57 -7.82 -3.26 -11.89
C LYS A 57 -7.95 -3.12 -10.38
N PRO A 58 -8.16 -4.24 -9.63
CA PRO A 58 -8.09 -4.23 -8.18
C PRO A 58 -6.69 -3.85 -7.68
N THR A 59 -6.64 -2.90 -6.75
CA THR A 59 -5.38 -2.42 -6.18
C THR A 59 -5.46 -2.23 -4.68
N VAL A 60 -4.35 -2.51 -4.00
CA VAL A 60 -4.19 -2.40 -2.55
C VAL A 60 -2.95 -1.58 -2.24
N GLY A 61 -3.09 -0.63 -1.33
CA GLY A 61 -1.97 0.14 -0.79
C GLY A 61 -1.50 -0.45 0.55
N VAL A 62 -0.20 -0.69 0.66
CA VAL A 62 0.46 -1.14 1.88
C VAL A 62 1.58 -0.16 2.22
N ALA A 63 1.37 0.67 3.24
CA ALA A 63 2.37 1.62 3.69
C ALA A 63 3.07 1.14 4.97
N LYS A 64 4.36 1.39 5.08
CA LYS A 64 5.21 1.04 6.25
C LYS A 64 5.15 2.10 7.35
N SER A 65 4.56 3.27 7.06
CA SER A 65 4.40 4.38 7.97
C SER A 65 3.08 5.10 7.75
N TYR A 66 2.56 5.70 8.82
CA TYR A 66 1.32 6.47 8.75
C TYR A 66 1.50 7.77 7.99
N LEU A 67 0.67 7.98 6.97
CA LEU A 67 0.51 9.29 6.34
C LEU A 67 -0.47 10.11 7.20
N LYS A 68 0.04 11.08 7.94
CA LYS A 68 -0.77 11.92 8.83
C LYS A 68 -1.80 12.73 8.05
N ILE A 69 -3.08 12.51 8.35
CA ILE A 69 -4.21 13.22 7.72
C ILE A 69 -4.85 14.13 8.78
N ASN A 70 -4.88 15.44 8.57
CA ASN A 70 -5.58 16.42 9.41
C ASN A 70 -5.35 16.27 10.91
N ASN A 71 -4.15 15.91 11.35
CA ASN A 71 -3.81 15.63 12.75
C ASN A 71 -4.58 14.45 13.39
N ILE A 72 -5.24 13.63 12.60
CA ILE A 72 -5.91 12.43 13.10
C ILE A 72 -4.85 11.39 13.46
N GLU A 73 -4.98 10.84 14.65
CA GLU A 73 -4.15 9.76 15.15
C GLU A 73 -4.86 8.42 14.93
N PHE A 74 -4.08 7.36 14.85
CA PHE A 74 -4.60 6.00 14.79
C PHE A 74 -4.42 5.31 16.15
N CYS A 75 -5.28 4.33 16.44
CA CYS A 75 -5.09 3.43 17.57
C CYS A 75 -4.21 2.25 17.16
N MET A 76 -3.24 1.92 17.99
CA MET A 76 -2.43 0.70 17.80
C MET A 76 -3.30 -0.54 18.00
N PRO A 77 -3.25 -1.52 17.10
CA PRO A 77 -3.90 -2.81 17.30
C PRO A 77 -3.19 -3.61 18.43
N ASP A 78 -3.92 -4.58 18.97
CA ASP A 78 -3.38 -5.53 19.93
C ASP A 78 -2.13 -6.23 19.41
N ILE A 79 -1.38 -6.89 20.32
CA ILE A 79 -0.06 -7.48 20.05
C ILE A 79 -0.15 -8.75 19.17
N GLU A 80 -1.32 -9.37 19.08
CA GLU A 80 -1.56 -10.62 18.40
C GLU A 80 -1.43 -10.48 16.88
N GLN A 81 -1.08 -11.58 16.25
CA GLN A 81 -1.06 -11.68 14.80
C GLN A 81 -2.46 -11.45 14.22
N TYR A 82 -2.52 -10.67 13.15
CA TYR A 82 -3.73 -10.27 12.43
C TYR A 82 -4.68 -9.34 13.21
N ALA A 83 -4.28 -8.88 14.39
CA ALA A 83 -4.99 -7.80 15.07
C ALA A 83 -4.96 -6.53 14.21
N TYR A 84 -6.08 -5.81 14.18
CA TYR A 84 -6.18 -4.56 13.43
C TYR A 84 -7.06 -3.54 14.14
N THR A 85 -6.89 -2.29 13.76
CA THR A 85 -7.78 -1.18 14.10
C THR A 85 -8.10 -0.37 12.86
N ASP A 86 -9.34 0.10 12.75
CA ASP A 86 -9.74 0.97 11.65
C ASP A 86 -9.26 2.40 11.88
N ILE A 87 -8.77 3.04 10.82
CA ILE A 87 -8.51 4.47 10.80
C ILE A 87 -9.77 5.15 10.27
N LYS A 88 -10.49 5.83 11.17
CA LYS A 88 -11.76 6.48 10.87
C LYS A 88 -11.63 7.99 10.94
N ILE A 89 -12.27 8.66 10.01
CA ILE A 89 -12.40 10.11 9.94
C ILE A 89 -13.87 10.40 9.64
N ASP A 90 -14.56 11.08 10.55
CA ASP A 90 -16.00 11.41 10.41
C ASP A 90 -16.88 10.19 10.05
N ASP A 91 -16.70 9.08 10.76
CA ASP A 91 -17.39 7.78 10.55
C ASP A 91 -16.99 7.02 9.26
N GLU A 92 -16.16 7.57 8.43
CA GLU A 92 -15.64 6.91 7.23
C GLU A 92 -14.34 6.16 7.52
N ILE A 93 -14.22 4.91 7.06
CA ILE A 93 -13.00 4.11 7.20
C ILE A 93 -12.06 4.41 6.03
N TYR A 94 -10.90 4.98 6.35
CA TYR A 94 -9.84 5.32 5.38
C TYR A 94 -8.87 4.16 5.13
N GLY A 95 -8.73 3.27 6.12
CA GLY A 95 -7.83 2.13 6.06
C GLY A 95 -7.72 1.43 7.40
N ARG A 96 -6.77 0.51 7.50
CA ARG A 96 -6.51 -0.28 8.71
C ARG A 96 -5.04 -0.21 9.13
N VAL A 97 -4.82 -0.15 10.43
CA VAL A 97 -3.55 -0.49 11.04
C VAL A 97 -3.58 -1.99 11.28
N LEU A 98 -2.76 -2.75 10.57
CA LEU A 98 -2.77 -4.21 10.58
C LEU A 98 -1.46 -4.76 11.11
N ARG A 99 -1.53 -5.59 12.13
CA ARG A 99 -0.39 -6.34 12.67
C ARG A 99 -0.32 -7.73 12.03
N THR A 100 0.55 -7.89 11.06
CA THR A 100 0.68 -9.14 10.31
C THR A 100 1.40 -10.25 11.09
N HIS A 101 2.21 -9.88 12.10
CA HIS A 101 2.87 -10.79 13.04
C HIS A 101 2.76 -10.28 14.46
N SER A 102 2.75 -11.19 15.43
CA SER A 102 2.73 -10.82 16.85
C SER A 102 3.96 -10.00 17.24
N GLY A 103 3.73 -8.90 17.95
CA GLY A 103 4.81 -8.07 18.53
C GLY A 103 5.62 -7.24 17.55
N VAL A 104 5.33 -7.26 16.23
CA VAL A 104 6.06 -6.45 15.25
C VAL A 104 5.31 -5.17 14.92
N LYS A 105 6.01 -4.21 14.32
CA LYS A 105 5.44 -2.96 13.84
C LYS A 105 4.34 -3.25 12.82
N PRO A 106 3.13 -2.66 12.96
CA PRO A 106 2.04 -2.84 12.01
C PRO A 106 2.33 -2.16 10.67
N ILE A 107 1.58 -2.56 9.67
CA ILE A 107 1.46 -1.91 8.36
C ILE A 107 0.16 -1.11 8.30
N PHE A 108 0.10 -0.18 7.36
CA PHE A 108 -1.09 0.64 7.06
C PHE A 108 -1.68 0.17 5.74
N LEU A 109 -2.82 -0.52 5.84
CA LEU A 109 -3.53 -1.11 4.71
C LEU A 109 -4.65 -0.20 4.27
N SER A 110 -4.76 0.05 2.99
CA SER A 110 -5.90 0.75 2.40
C SER A 110 -6.26 0.21 1.02
N ILE A 111 -7.53 0.32 0.66
CA ILE A 111 -7.97 -0.04 -0.69
C ILE A 111 -7.47 0.99 -1.71
N GLY A 112 -7.22 0.53 -2.92
CA GLY A 112 -6.96 1.40 -4.05
C GLY A 112 -8.18 1.52 -4.96
N ASN A 113 -8.51 0.44 -5.67
CA ASN A 113 -9.61 0.38 -6.63
C ASN A 113 -10.19 -1.04 -6.67
N LYS A 114 -11.49 -1.18 -6.93
CA LYS A 114 -12.20 -2.45 -7.21
C LYS A 114 -11.98 -3.60 -6.21
N ILE A 115 -11.75 -3.30 -4.95
CA ILE A 115 -11.61 -4.26 -3.87
C ILE A 115 -12.15 -3.62 -2.59
N ASP A 116 -12.81 -4.39 -1.75
CA ASP A 116 -13.20 -3.96 -0.41
C ASP A 116 -12.08 -4.18 0.61
N LEU A 117 -12.19 -3.53 1.76
CA LEU A 117 -11.13 -3.53 2.76
C LEU A 117 -10.96 -4.89 3.48
N ASP A 118 -12.03 -5.65 3.63
CA ASP A 118 -11.97 -6.97 4.24
C ASP A 118 -11.29 -7.98 3.31
N THR A 119 -11.63 -7.97 2.03
CA THR A 119 -10.96 -8.77 1.01
C THR A 119 -9.49 -8.36 0.88
N ALA A 120 -9.18 -7.07 0.85
CA ALA A 120 -7.81 -6.58 0.81
C ALA A 120 -6.99 -7.07 2.02
N MET A 121 -7.59 -7.09 3.21
CA MET A 121 -6.94 -7.60 4.42
C MET A 121 -6.71 -9.12 4.34
N GLN A 122 -7.70 -9.90 3.90
CA GLN A 122 -7.56 -11.35 3.75
C GLN A 122 -6.45 -11.72 2.77
N VAL A 123 -6.42 -11.09 1.59
CA VAL A 123 -5.37 -11.32 0.59
C VAL A 123 -4.00 -10.89 1.12
N THR A 124 -3.93 -9.75 1.81
CA THR A 124 -2.70 -9.27 2.45
C THR A 124 -2.16 -10.29 3.45
N ASN A 125 -3.02 -10.80 4.33
CA ASN A 125 -2.64 -11.81 5.34
C ASN A 125 -2.17 -13.13 4.69
N ALA A 126 -2.80 -13.54 3.60
CA ALA A 126 -2.40 -14.75 2.86
C ALA A 126 -1.03 -14.63 2.18
N LEU A 127 -0.60 -13.41 1.87
CA LEU A 127 0.69 -13.11 1.21
C LEU A 127 1.82 -12.77 2.18
N VAL A 128 1.56 -12.78 3.48
CA VAL A 128 2.58 -12.59 4.52
C VAL A 128 3.30 -13.91 4.77
N THR A 129 4.63 -13.87 4.86
CA THR A 129 5.48 -15.05 5.14
C THR A 129 6.02 -15.01 6.56
N LYS A 130 6.50 -16.14 7.08
CA LYS A 130 7.12 -16.21 8.43
C LYS A 130 8.33 -15.28 8.60
N GLU A 131 8.97 -14.92 7.50
CA GLU A 131 10.23 -14.16 7.47
C GLU A 131 10.01 -12.65 7.36
N SER A 132 8.80 -12.20 7.04
CA SER A 132 8.53 -10.79 6.82
C SER A 132 7.10 -10.41 7.20
N HIS A 133 6.97 -9.35 7.97
CA HIS A 133 5.69 -8.72 8.28
C HIS A 133 5.11 -7.89 7.11
N ILE A 134 5.91 -7.69 6.06
CA ILE A 134 5.47 -7.03 4.83
C ILE A 134 4.99 -8.09 3.84
N PRO A 135 3.85 -7.91 3.17
CA PRO A 135 3.35 -8.84 2.16
C PRO A 135 4.36 -9.09 1.05
N LEU A 136 4.41 -10.31 0.56
CA LEU A 136 5.41 -10.77 -0.40
C LEU A 136 5.54 -9.87 -1.66
N PRO A 137 4.46 -9.40 -2.30
CA PRO A 137 4.59 -8.55 -3.49
C PRO A 137 5.36 -7.26 -3.23
N THR A 138 5.03 -6.54 -2.15
CA THR A 138 5.70 -5.29 -1.79
C THR A 138 7.13 -5.53 -1.29
N ARG A 139 7.37 -6.64 -0.59
CA ARG A 139 8.73 -7.04 -0.17
C ARG A 139 9.63 -7.34 -1.36
N LEU A 140 9.16 -8.13 -2.32
CA LEU A 140 9.95 -8.46 -3.51
C LEU A 140 10.25 -7.24 -4.36
N ALA A 141 9.29 -6.37 -4.56
CA ALA A 141 9.49 -5.10 -5.28
C ALA A 141 10.57 -4.23 -4.60
N ASP A 142 10.55 -4.13 -3.28
CA ASP A 142 11.54 -3.39 -2.49
C ASP A 142 12.95 -4.01 -2.66
N ILE A 143 13.08 -5.33 -2.53
CA ILE A 143 14.35 -6.05 -2.71
C ILE A 143 14.91 -5.82 -4.13
N MET A 144 14.09 -6.01 -5.15
CA MET A 144 14.50 -5.83 -6.55
C MET A 144 14.94 -4.39 -6.82
N THR A 145 14.23 -3.41 -6.29
CA THR A 145 14.60 -1.99 -6.42
C THR A 145 15.97 -1.71 -5.80
N HIS A 146 16.26 -2.32 -4.64
CA HIS A 146 17.55 -2.17 -3.98
C HIS A 146 18.68 -2.87 -4.75
N GLU A 147 18.44 -4.03 -5.35
CA GLU A 147 19.43 -4.75 -6.17
C GLU A 147 19.79 -3.96 -7.42
N VAL A 148 18.78 -3.53 -8.20
CA VAL A 148 18.99 -2.71 -9.39
C VAL A 148 19.74 -1.42 -9.05
N ARG A 149 19.42 -0.76 -7.94
CA ARG A 149 20.09 0.46 -7.52
C ARG A 149 21.59 0.26 -7.28
N LYS A 150 22.03 -0.90 -6.78
CA LYS A 150 23.45 -1.22 -6.58
C LYS A 150 24.23 -1.37 -7.88
N GLU A 151 23.56 -1.77 -8.96
CA GLU A 151 24.20 -1.90 -10.28
C GLU A 151 24.47 -0.53 -10.95
N TYR A 152 23.77 0.53 -10.51
CA TYR A 152 23.91 1.89 -11.05
C TYR A 152 24.67 2.85 -10.13
N THR A 153 25.23 2.37 -9.03
CA THR A 153 26.11 3.14 -8.11
C THR A 153 27.50 2.57 -8.10
#